data_554cdd60c3e2ae18443f346fe7f41cec
#
_entry.id   554cdd60c3e2ae18443f346fe7f41cec
#
_cell.length_a   1.000
_cell.length_b   1.000
_cell.length_c   1.000
_cell.angle_alpha   90.00
_cell.angle_beta   90.00
_cell.angle_gamma   90.00
#
_symmetry.space_group_name_H-M   'P 1'
#
loop_
_entity.id
_entity.type
_entity.pdbx_description
1 polymer ?
#
loop_
_entity_poly.entity_id
_entity_poly.type
_entity_poly.pdbx_seq_one_letter_code
_entity_poly.pdbx_strand_id
1 'polypeptide(L)'
;MAKVAVQNSLFGGSWKLSSLVIPAVMYTEPEYGSVTTISVDDGGNVVPRTSDDGEIDEYKADLTHNDRAILDSSDAGCFVKVRCRRGTPEVVGCDVLSSRAGEMINEVTLAMKNGIGLDGLGRNVHSYPTLGEGVMGCGLQYVNSKWETM
;
A
#
# COMPACT_ATOMS: atom_id res chain seq x y z
N MET A 1 -12.24 6.33 -12.41
CA MET A 1 -13.66 5.90 -12.56
C MET A 1 -14.18 6.18 -13.97
N ALA A 2 -14.13 7.43 -14.49
CA ALA A 2 -14.61 7.76 -15.85
C ALA A 2 -14.01 6.86 -16.95
N LYS A 3 -12.71 6.55 -16.90
CA LYS A 3 -12.06 5.67 -17.87
C LYS A 3 -12.71 4.28 -17.94
N VAL A 4 -13.08 3.68 -16.80
CA VAL A 4 -13.75 2.37 -16.75
C VAL A 4 -15.16 2.45 -17.35
N ALA A 5 -15.91 3.50 -17.03
CA ALA A 5 -17.24 3.72 -17.60
C ALA A 5 -17.18 3.86 -19.13
N VAL A 6 -16.25 4.69 -19.64
CA VAL A 6 -16.04 4.86 -21.08
C VAL A 6 -15.63 3.53 -21.74
N GLN A 7 -14.70 2.82 -21.15
CA GLN A 7 -14.24 1.52 -21.67
C GLN A 7 -15.38 0.51 -21.76
N ASN A 8 -16.19 0.39 -20.70
CA ASN A 8 -17.30 -0.54 -20.67
C ASN A 8 -18.42 -0.15 -21.66
N SER A 9 -18.72 1.16 -21.77
CA SER A 9 -19.84 1.63 -22.58
C SER A 9 -19.53 1.66 -24.08
N LEU A 10 -18.30 2.02 -24.46
CA LEU A 10 -17.97 2.27 -25.86
C LEU A 10 -17.08 1.18 -26.49
N PHE A 11 -16.39 0.36 -25.70
CA PHE A 11 -15.41 -0.60 -26.21
C PHE A 11 -15.69 -2.04 -25.75
N GLY A 12 -16.91 -2.33 -25.29
CA GLY A 12 -17.32 -3.68 -24.90
C GLY A 12 -16.56 -4.26 -23.70
N GLY A 13 -16.02 -3.38 -22.84
CA GLY A 13 -15.33 -3.79 -21.63
C GLY A 13 -16.32 -4.36 -20.59
N SER A 14 -15.80 -5.21 -19.70
CA SER A 14 -16.57 -5.81 -18.58
C SER A 14 -15.88 -5.57 -17.23
N TRP A 15 -15.17 -4.47 -17.08
CA TRP A 15 -14.44 -4.15 -15.86
C TRP A 15 -15.39 -3.86 -14.72
N LYS A 16 -15.16 -4.49 -13.57
CA LYS A 16 -15.93 -4.26 -12.35
C LYS A 16 -15.20 -3.25 -11.46
N LEU A 17 -15.94 -2.37 -10.80
CA LEU A 17 -15.39 -1.43 -9.82
C LEU A 17 -14.64 -2.16 -8.69
N SER A 18 -15.18 -3.30 -8.23
CA SER A 18 -14.58 -4.15 -7.21
C SER A 18 -13.23 -4.78 -7.61
N SER A 19 -12.88 -4.75 -8.91
CA SER A 19 -11.56 -5.23 -9.38
C SER A 19 -10.49 -4.14 -9.39
N LEU A 20 -10.84 -2.91 -8.99
CA LEU A 20 -9.92 -1.79 -8.96
C LEU A 20 -9.27 -1.66 -7.58
N VAL A 21 -7.98 -1.41 -7.58
CA VAL A 21 -7.22 -0.94 -6.41
C VAL A 21 -7.03 0.57 -6.63
N ILE A 22 -7.63 1.37 -5.75
CA ILE A 22 -7.71 2.83 -5.94
C ILE A 22 -6.97 3.51 -4.79
N PRO A 23 -5.79 4.09 -5.05
CA PRO A 23 -5.11 4.91 -4.06
C PRO A 23 -5.80 6.28 -3.93
N ALA A 24 -5.65 6.89 -2.76
CA ALA A 24 -6.02 8.26 -2.47
C ALA A 24 -4.80 9.00 -1.88
N VAL A 25 -4.63 10.25 -2.25
CA VAL A 25 -3.52 11.08 -1.75
C VAL A 25 -4.04 12.44 -1.33
N MET A 26 -3.62 12.89 -0.15
CA MET A 26 -3.75 14.28 0.30
C MET A 26 -2.39 14.95 0.16
N TYR A 27 -2.33 16.01 -0.61
CA TYR A 27 -1.09 16.75 -0.91
C TYR A 27 -0.86 17.85 0.14
N THR A 28 -0.77 17.42 1.39
CA THR A 28 -0.33 18.23 2.51
C THR A 28 1.20 18.22 2.59
N GLU A 29 1.81 18.86 3.59
CA GLU A 29 3.25 18.79 3.86
C GLU A 29 3.45 18.28 5.30
N PRO A 30 3.84 17.00 5.48
CA PRO A 30 4.05 15.95 4.47
C PRO A 30 2.76 15.46 3.81
N GLU A 31 2.89 14.80 2.64
CA GLU A 31 1.78 14.16 1.93
C GLU A 31 1.29 12.92 2.70
N TYR A 32 -0.01 12.64 2.60
CA TYR A 32 -0.58 11.39 3.09
C TYR A 32 -1.19 10.60 1.94
N GLY A 33 -0.64 9.42 1.68
CA GLY A 33 -1.13 8.46 0.70
C GLY A 33 -1.76 7.25 1.37
N SER A 34 -2.88 6.78 0.85
CA SER A 34 -3.51 5.55 1.34
C SER A 34 -4.07 4.70 0.22
N VAL A 35 -4.08 3.40 0.41
CA VAL A 35 -4.77 2.43 -0.43
C VAL A 35 -5.34 1.31 0.45
N THR A 36 -6.55 0.87 0.12
CA THR A 36 -7.16 -0.29 0.77
C THR A 36 -7.96 -1.10 -0.24
N THR A 37 -8.11 -2.39 0.01
CA THR A 37 -9.05 -3.20 -0.76
C THR A 37 -10.47 -2.73 -0.48
N ILE A 38 -11.28 -2.65 -1.52
CA ILE A 38 -12.69 -2.28 -1.40
C ILE A 38 -13.56 -3.50 -1.64
N SER A 39 -14.67 -3.57 -0.95
CA SER A 39 -15.78 -4.47 -1.24
C SER A 39 -17.00 -3.64 -1.64
N VAL A 40 -17.96 -4.28 -2.27
CA VAL A 40 -19.26 -3.68 -2.55
C VAL A 40 -20.25 -4.42 -1.68
N ASP A 41 -20.99 -3.71 -0.83
CA ASP A 41 -22.02 -4.30 0.01
C ASP A 41 -23.27 -4.68 -0.80
N ASP A 42 -24.22 -5.34 -0.16
CA ASP A 42 -25.47 -5.77 -0.80
C ASP A 42 -26.33 -4.60 -1.29
N GLY A 43 -26.11 -3.40 -0.79
CA GLY A 43 -26.73 -2.15 -1.23
C GLY A 43 -26.02 -1.47 -2.39
N GLY A 44 -24.89 -2.02 -2.88
CA GLY A 44 -24.09 -1.45 -3.96
C GLY A 44 -23.14 -0.33 -3.51
N ASN A 45 -22.99 -0.10 -2.19
CA ASN A 45 -22.06 0.88 -1.67
C ASN A 45 -20.63 0.34 -1.67
N VAL A 46 -19.67 1.20 -1.99
CA VAL A 46 -18.25 0.87 -1.87
C VAL A 46 -17.83 0.98 -0.42
N VAL A 47 -17.46 -0.14 0.17
CA VAL A 47 -17.00 -0.23 1.56
C VAL A 47 -15.52 -0.57 1.56
N PRO A 48 -14.66 0.20 2.24
CA PRO A 48 -13.29 -0.21 2.48
C PRO A 48 -13.29 -1.54 3.23
N ARG A 49 -12.48 -2.50 2.82
CA ARG A 49 -12.18 -3.64 3.67
C ARG A 49 -11.35 -3.13 4.84
N THR A 50 -12.03 -2.93 5.94
CA THR A 50 -11.41 -2.54 7.22
C THR A 50 -11.01 -3.77 8.01
N SER A 51 -10.19 -3.55 9.03
CA SER A 51 -9.75 -4.54 10.02
C SER A 51 -10.86 -5.27 10.78
N ASP A 52 -12.11 -4.84 10.63
CA ASP A 52 -13.24 -5.42 11.35
C ASP A 52 -13.59 -6.87 10.93
N ASP A 53 -13.05 -7.35 9.81
CA ASP A 53 -13.11 -8.77 9.43
C ASP A 53 -12.15 -9.65 10.29
N GLY A 54 -11.60 -9.09 11.36
CA GLY A 54 -11.03 -9.81 12.51
C GLY A 54 -9.56 -10.16 12.44
N GLU A 55 -8.87 -10.09 11.30
CA GLU A 55 -7.53 -10.66 11.23
C GLU A 55 -6.57 -9.93 10.29
N ILE A 56 -5.97 -8.85 10.80
CA ILE A 56 -4.92 -8.12 10.10
C ILE A 56 -3.61 -8.19 10.88
N ASP A 57 -2.53 -8.43 10.16
CA ASP A 57 -1.17 -8.17 10.61
C ASP A 57 -0.72 -6.82 10.07
N GLU A 58 -0.10 -6.00 10.91
CA GLU A 58 0.38 -4.67 10.56
C GLU A 58 1.92 -4.61 10.64
N TYR A 59 2.53 -4.06 9.60
CA TYR A 59 3.97 -3.85 9.49
C TYR A 59 4.22 -2.37 9.27
N LYS A 60 5.07 -1.77 10.10
CA LYS A 60 5.35 -0.34 10.06
C LYS A 60 6.85 -0.07 9.96
N ALA A 61 7.24 0.73 8.99
CA ALA A 61 8.58 1.29 8.89
C ALA A 61 8.51 2.79 9.20
N ASP A 62 9.22 3.22 10.23
CA ASP A 62 9.43 4.61 10.55
C ASP A 62 10.53 5.16 9.64
N LEU A 63 10.34 6.35 9.08
CA LEU A 63 11.30 6.95 8.16
C LEU A 63 12.33 7.84 8.88
N THR A 64 12.29 7.93 10.21
CA THR A 64 13.23 8.73 11.01
C THR A 64 14.70 8.34 10.78
N HIS A 65 14.95 7.07 10.43
CA HIS A 65 16.29 6.55 10.15
C HIS A 65 16.50 6.23 8.66
N ASN A 66 15.60 6.68 7.79
CA ASN A 66 15.77 6.54 6.35
C ASN A 66 16.71 7.63 5.84
N ASP A 67 17.82 7.24 5.20
CA ASP A 67 18.87 8.17 4.78
C ASP A 67 18.35 9.24 3.82
N ARG A 68 17.40 8.91 2.95
CA ARG A 68 16.80 9.89 2.05
C ARG A 68 15.91 10.88 2.79
N ALA A 69 15.14 10.43 3.76
CA ALA A 69 14.30 11.31 4.58
C ALA A 69 15.16 12.29 5.39
N ILE A 70 16.29 11.82 5.94
CA ILE A 70 17.27 12.66 6.64
C ILE A 70 17.87 13.70 5.70
N LEU A 71 18.31 13.30 4.49
CA LEU A 71 18.87 14.20 3.50
C LEU A 71 17.87 15.28 3.06
N ASP A 72 16.62 14.92 2.93
CA ASP A 72 15.54 15.84 2.52
C ASP A 72 14.97 16.64 3.71
N SER A 73 15.46 16.40 4.95
CA SER A 73 14.93 16.97 6.21
C SER A 73 13.42 16.73 6.35
N SER A 74 12.94 15.56 5.93
CA SER A 74 11.54 15.19 5.86
C SER A 74 11.20 13.94 6.70
N ASP A 75 12.03 13.65 7.71
CA ASP A 75 11.98 12.44 8.52
C ASP A 75 11.00 12.51 9.71
N ALA A 76 10.69 13.71 10.19
CA ALA A 76 9.92 13.92 11.41
C ALA A 76 8.49 13.36 11.30
N GLY A 77 8.22 12.28 12.03
CA GLY A 77 6.90 11.65 12.11
C GLY A 77 6.44 10.89 10.84
N CYS A 78 7.29 10.81 9.82
CA CYS A 78 6.99 10.13 8.58
C CYS A 78 7.09 8.60 8.73
N PHE A 79 6.21 7.86 8.04
CA PHE A 79 6.15 6.40 8.13
C PHE A 79 5.53 5.76 6.89
N VAL A 80 5.79 4.47 6.73
CA VAL A 80 5.05 3.54 5.88
C VAL A 80 4.40 2.50 6.78
N LYS A 81 3.14 2.20 6.57
CA LYS A 81 2.38 1.18 7.29
C LYS A 81 1.65 0.30 6.29
N VAL A 82 1.94 -1.00 6.30
CA VAL A 82 1.30 -1.98 5.43
C VAL A 82 0.47 -2.94 6.27
N ARG A 83 -0.76 -3.17 5.83
CA ARG A 83 -1.66 -4.16 6.42
C ARG A 83 -1.79 -5.36 5.52
N CYS A 84 -1.60 -6.53 6.11
CA CYS A 84 -1.75 -7.82 5.43
C CYS A 84 -2.88 -8.63 6.06
N ARG A 85 -3.50 -9.52 5.30
CA ARG A 85 -4.36 -10.57 5.85
C ARG A 85 -3.53 -11.42 6.81
N ARG A 86 -4.05 -11.65 8.02
CA ARG A 86 -3.34 -12.37 9.08
C ARG A 86 -2.70 -13.67 8.59
N GLY A 87 -1.45 -13.83 8.92
CA GLY A 87 -0.66 -15.02 8.61
C GLY A 87 -0.24 -15.15 7.14
N THR A 88 -0.65 -14.25 6.26
CA THR A 88 -0.35 -14.27 4.82
C THR A 88 0.40 -13.01 4.37
N PRO A 89 1.10 -13.03 3.23
CA PRO A 89 1.71 -11.83 2.66
C PRO A 89 0.71 -10.95 1.88
N GLU A 90 -0.57 -11.34 1.79
CA GLU A 90 -1.59 -10.61 1.00
C GLU A 90 -1.79 -9.20 1.54
N VAL A 91 -1.37 -8.19 0.78
CA VAL A 91 -1.53 -6.79 1.15
C VAL A 91 -2.99 -6.37 0.96
N VAL A 92 -3.64 -5.94 2.04
CA VAL A 92 -5.03 -5.45 2.04
C VAL A 92 -5.13 -3.94 2.22
N GLY A 93 -4.05 -3.29 2.59
CA GLY A 93 -4.00 -1.83 2.68
C GLY A 93 -2.61 -1.30 2.99
N CYS A 94 -2.42 -0.01 2.70
CA CYS A 94 -1.19 0.71 3.04
C CYS A 94 -1.51 2.17 3.32
N ASP A 95 -0.81 2.73 4.30
CA ASP A 95 -0.78 4.16 4.61
C ASP A 95 0.67 4.63 4.56
N VAL A 96 0.88 5.77 3.93
CA VAL A 96 2.19 6.43 3.81
C VAL A 96 2.03 7.88 4.25
N LEU A 97 2.82 8.31 5.21
CA LEU A 97 3.03 9.71 5.54
C LEU A 97 4.48 10.06 5.20
N SER A 98 4.67 10.87 4.18
CA SER A 98 6.01 11.19 3.64
C SER A 98 5.94 12.38 2.69
N SER A 99 7.05 13.05 2.46
CA SER A 99 7.15 14.12 1.46
C SER A 99 6.88 13.66 0.01
N ARG A 100 6.80 12.35 -0.24
CA ARG A 100 6.54 11.74 -1.55
C ARG A 100 5.56 10.57 -1.45
N ALA A 101 4.56 10.68 -0.57
CA ALA A 101 3.59 9.61 -0.35
C ALA A 101 2.82 9.25 -1.63
N GLY A 102 2.52 10.23 -2.49
CA GLY A 102 1.85 10.04 -3.77
C GLY A 102 2.64 9.14 -4.73
N GLU A 103 3.96 9.23 -4.72
CA GLU A 103 4.82 8.36 -5.54
C GLU A 103 4.95 6.97 -4.91
N MET A 104 5.17 6.89 -3.60
CA MET A 104 5.41 5.64 -2.88
C MET A 104 4.18 4.72 -2.89
N ILE A 105 2.96 5.26 -2.76
CA ILE A 105 1.74 4.46 -2.73
C ILE A 105 1.48 3.73 -4.06
N ASN A 106 2.03 4.19 -5.17
CA ASN A 106 1.86 3.58 -6.48
C ASN A 106 2.50 2.20 -6.57
N GLU A 107 3.66 2.00 -5.94
CA GLU A 107 4.32 0.70 -5.88
C GLU A 107 3.44 -0.33 -5.17
N VAL A 108 2.90 0.03 -4.00
CA VAL A 108 2.01 -0.84 -3.23
C VAL A 108 0.72 -1.12 -4.00
N THR A 109 0.14 -0.11 -4.64
CA THR A 109 -1.06 -0.25 -5.48
C THR A 109 -0.81 -1.22 -6.64
N LEU A 110 0.36 -1.12 -7.28
CA LEU A 110 0.75 -2.02 -8.36
C LEU A 110 0.92 -3.46 -7.85
N ALA A 111 1.57 -3.64 -6.70
CA ALA A 111 1.73 -4.93 -6.05
C ALA A 111 0.37 -5.56 -5.73
N MET A 112 -0.52 -4.85 -5.06
CA MET A 112 -1.89 -5.29 -4.75
C MET A 112 -2.66 -5.68 -6.00
N LYS A 113 -2.59 -4.87 -7.06
CA LYS A 113 -3.29 -5.13 -8.33
C LYS A 113 -2.84 -6.42 -9.02
N ASN A 114 -1.59 -6.80 -8.85
CA ASN A 114 -0.98 -7.97 -9.48
C ASN A 114 -0.83 -9.17 -8.53
N GLY A 115 -1.39 -9.10 -7.32
CA GLY A 115 -1.30 -10.18 -6.33
C GLY A 115 0.12 -10.41 -5.80
N ILE A 116 0.98 -9.39 -5.85
CA ILE A 116 2.31 -9.44 -5.24
C ILE A 116 2.14 -9.17 -3.75
N GLY A 117 2.59 -10.10 -2.93
CA GLY A 117 2.51 -10.00 -1.48
C GLY A 117 3.61 -9.11 -0.89
N LEU A 118 3.48 -8.83 0.40
CA LEU A 118 4.44 -8.02 1.15
C LEU A 118 5.85 -8.65 1.17
N ASP A 119 5.94 -9.97 1.11
CA ASP A 119 7.21 -10.70 0.96
C ASP A 119 7.89 -10.39 -0.38
N GLY A 120 7.11 -10.25 -1.45
CA GLY A 120 7.61 -9.85 -2.76
C GLY A 120 8.17 -8.42 -2.75
N LEU A 121 7.48 -7.48 -2.10
CA LEU A 121 7.95 -6.11 -1.90
C LEU A 121 9.24 -6.07 -1.07
N GLY A 122 9.33 -6.89 -0.01
CA GLY A 122 10.54 -6.95 0.83
C GLY A 122 11.76 -7.57 0.14
N ARG A 123 11.55 -8.42 -0.86
CA ARG A 123 12.64 -9.05 -1.64
C ARG A 123 13.02 -8.25 -2.89
N ASN A 124 12.21 -7.26 -3.24
CA ASN A 124 12.55 -6.37 -4.35
C ASN A 124 13.72 -5.46 -3.95
N VAL A 125 14.71 -5.32 -4.84
CA VAL A 125 15.82 -4.41 -4.62
C VAL A 125 15.38 -2.98 -4.92
N HIS A 126 15.39 -2.14 -3.90
CA HIS A 126 15.06 -0.71 -4.05
C HIS A 126 16.33 0.11 -4.33
N SER A 127 16.15 1.20 -5.05
CA SER A 127 17.22 2.17 -5.24
C SER A 127 17.58 2.83 -3.90
N TYR A 128 18.87 3.04 -3.66
CA TYR A 128 19.38 3.66 -2.44
C TYR A 128 20.13 4.98 -2.77
N PRO A 129 19.92 6.05 -1.95
CA PRO A 129 18.91 6.17 -0.90
C PRO A 129 17.57 6.66 -1.46
N THR A 130 16.48 6.04 -1.07
CA THR A 130 15.12 6.47 -1.44
C THR A 130 14.12 6.32 -0.28
N LEU A 131 13.01 7.07 -0.33
CA LEU A 131 11.91 6.90 0.63
C LEU A 131 11.17 5.57 0.42
N GLY A 132 11.23 5.00 -0.79
CA GLY A 132 10.65 3.69 -1.13
C GLY A 132 11.22 2.54 -0.31
N GLU A 133 12.44 2.67 0.24
CA GLU A 133 13.01 1.69 1.18
C GLU A 133 12.12 1.46 2.41
N GLY A 134 11.25 2.42 2.76
CA GLY A 134 10.24 2.22 3.80
C GLY A 134 9.23 1.13 3.46
N VAL A 135 8.84 0.98 2.18
CA VAL A 135 7.98 -0.10 1.70
C VAL A 135 8.72 -1.43 1.80
N MET A 136 9.98 -1.47 1.31
CA MET A 136 10.86 -2.64 1.45
C MET A 136 11.05 -3.02 2.92
N GLY A 137 11.24 -2.05 3.80
CA GLY A 137 11.39 -2.25 5.25
C GLY A 137 10.20 -2.97 5.89
N CYS A 138 8.97 -2.60 5.54
CA CYS A 138 7.77 -3.35 5.95
C CYS A 138 7.81 -4.80 5.44
N GLY A 139 8.22 -4.99 4.19
CA GLY A 139 8.35 -6.32 3.58
C GLY A 139 9.41 -7.18 4.25
N LEU A 140 10.55 -6.61 4.62
CA LEU A 140 11.60 -7.31 5.37
C LEU A 140 11.13 -7.71 6.77
N GLN A 141 10.34 -6.86 7.46
CA GLN A 141 9.75 -7.24 8.75
C GLN A 141 8.86 -8.48 8.60
N TYR A 142 8.01 -8.53 7.55
CA TYR A 142 7.21 -9.72 7.26
C TYR A 142 8.10 -10.95 7.03
N VAL A 143 9.10 -10.85 6.16
CA VAL A 143 10.00 -11.98 5.85
C VAL A 143 10.71 -12.47 7.12
N ASN A 144 11.25 -11.56 7.93
CA ASN A 144 11.97 -11.90 9.15
C ASN A 144 11.06 -12.56 10.20
N SER A 145 9.80 -12.12 10.34
CA SER A 145 8.84 -12.74 11.26
C SER A 145 8.57 -14.22 10.97
N LYS A 146 8.77 -14.66 9.72
CA LYS A 146 8.62 -16.07 9.34
C LYS A 146 9.84 -16.92 9.66
N TRP A 147 11.03 -16.31 9.77
CA TRP A 147 12.24 -17.02 10.17
C TRP A 147 12.27 -17.31 11.69
N GLU A 148 11.70 -16.41 12.49
CA GLU A 148 11.64 -16.56 13.95
C GLU A 148 10.68 -17.67 14.41
N THR A 149 9.78 -18.10 13.51
CA THR A 149 8.76 -19.14 13.78
C THR A 149 9.15 -20.53 13.26
N MET A 150 10.31 -20.67 12.63
CA MET A 150 10.89 -21.93 12.13
C MET A 150 11.93 -22.51 13.10
#